data_2bd535c4668a0f19f44f92cb69464f40
#
_entry.id   2bd535c4668a0f19f44f92cb69464f40
#
_cell.length_a   1.000
_cell.length_b   1.000
_cell.length_c   1.000
_cell.angle_alpha   90.00
_cell.angle_beta   90.00
_cell.angle_gamma   90.00
#
_symmetry.space_group_name_H-M   'P 1'
#
loop_
_entity.id
_entity.type
_entity.pdbx_description
1 polymer ?
#
loop_
_entity_poly.entity_id
_entity_poly.type
_entity_poly.pdbx_seq_one_letter_code
_entity_poly.pdbx_strand_id
1 'polypeptide(L)'
;MRDNRRKVRYTEQADGCIVVVSHKLNKDGYARLSCRNGYERLSMYHRHVWTEMFGFIPEGTEVDHMCRNRACCNPAHLRLLERSEHKSVGNALRYKHIEEAAYRVWEDDKSISGTALGKMFGRSFSRGYAWIRKWNKGDKR
;
A
#
# COMPACT_ATOMS: atom_id res chain seq x y z
N MET A 1 30.17 14.96 -22.12
CA MET A 1 29.74 13.68 -21.52
C MET A 1 28.42 13.26 -22.15
N ARG A 2 28.36 12.10 -22.75
CA ARG A 2 27.08 11.54 -23.23
C ARG A 2 26.26 11.14 -22.01
N ASP A 3 25.06 11.71 -21.85
CA ASP A 3 24.11 11.26 -20.85
C ASP A 3 23.58 9.88 -21.28
N ASN A 4 24.19 8.84 -20.73
CA ASN A 4 23.88 7.44 -21.05
C ASN A 4 22.73 6.91 -20.17
N ARG A 5 21.92 7.80 -19.61
CA ARG A 5 20.77 7.42 -18.80
C ARG A 5 19.65 6.95 -19.72
N ARG A 6 19.16 5.75 -19.43
CA ARG A 6 18.00 5.21 -20.12
C ARG A 6 16.80 6.14 -19.87
N LYS A 7 16.24 6.73 -20.94
CA LYS A 7 15.05 7.58 -20.82
C LYS A 7 13.92 6.82 -20.16
N VAL A 8 13.27 7.47 -19.19
CA VAL A 8 12.08 6.90 -18.53
C VAL A 8 10.90 7.00 -19.48
N ARG A 9 10.21 5.89 -19.67
CA ARG A 9 8.96 5.82 -20.44
C ARG A 9 7.83 5.37 -19.52
N TYR A 10 6.65 5.92 -19.74
CA TYR A 10 5.46 5.73 -18.91
C TYR A 10 4.31 5.19 -19.75
N THR A 11 3.39 4.52 -19.06
CA THR A 11 2.07 4.17 -19.57
C THR A 11 1.03 4.65 -18.57
N GLU A 12 -0.01 5.32 -19.07
CA GLU A 12 -1.17 5.68 -18.27
C GLU A 12 -2.20 4.55 -18.30
N GLN A 13 -2.69 4.18 -17.12
CA GLN A 13 -3.71 3.15 -16.96
C GLN A 13 -5.11 3.78 -16.86
N ALA A 14 -6.17 2.97 -17.06
CA ALA A 14 -7.55 3.44 -17.03
C ALA A 14 -7.98 4.08 -15.69
N ASP A 15 -7.33 3.70 -14.59
CA ASP A 15 -7.55 4.24 -13.24
C ASP A 15 -6.78 5.56 -12.98
N GLY A 16 -6.09 6.09 -13.99
CA GLY A 16 -5.25 7.27 -13.90
C GLY A 16 -3.84 7.03 -13.33
N CYS A 17 -3.49 5.79 -13.01
CA CYS A 17 -2.12 5.45 -12.62
C CYS A 17 -1.15 5.64 -13.79
N ILE A 18 -0.03 6.27 -13.51
CA ILE A 18 1.08 6.40 -14.45
C ILE A 18 2.18 5.45 -14.00
N VAL A 19 2.50 4.47 -14.83
CA VAL A 19 3.45 3.41 -14.50
C VAL A 19 4.67 3.47 -15.40
N VAL A 20 5.86 3.36 -14.81
CA VAL A 20 7.13 3.28 -15.54
C VAL A 20 7.24 1.91 -16.24
N VAL A 21 7.43 1.93 -17.55
CA VAL A 21 7.56 0.71 -18.37
C VAL A 21 8.97 0.46 -18.89
N SER A 22 9.85 1.43 -18.78
CA SER A 22 11.23 1.33 -19.26
C SER A 22 12.20 0.69 -18.28
N HIS A 23 11.83 0.57 -17.02
CA HIS A 23 12.65 0.05 -15.93
C HIS A 23 11.94 -1.08 -15.21
N LYS A 24 12.71 -2.05 -14.72
CA LYS A 24 12.15 -3.15 -13.91
C LYS A 24 11.68 -2.65 -12.55
N LEU A 25 10.54 -3.17 -12.11
CA LEU A 25 10.10 -3.00 -10.73
C LEU A 25 10.99 -3.84 -9.80
N ASN A 26 11.15 -3.36 -8.55
CA ASN A 26 11.83 -4.16 -7.53
C ASN A 26 10.90 -5.29 -7.02
N LYS A 27 11.43 -6.14 -6.13
CA LYS A 27 10.66 -7.25 -5.54
C LYS A 27 9.37 -6.81 -4.81
N ASP A 28 9.33 -5.55 -4.36
CA ASP A 28 8.18 -4.99 -3.63
C ASP A 28 7.20 -4.24 -4.56
N GLY A 29 7.45 -4.20 -5.86
CA GLY A 29 6.59 -3.60 -6.88
C GLY A 29 6.84 -2.12 -7.16
N TYR A 30 7.91 -1.53 -6.63
CA TYR A 30 8.29 -0.14 -6.88
C TYR A 30 9.18 0.02 -8.10
N ALA A 31 8.98 1.09 -8.85
CA ALA A 31 9.93 1.50 -9.88
C ALA A 31 11.21 2.06 -9.23
N ARG A 32 12.35 1.49 -9.59
CA ARG A 32 13.66 1.96 -9.13
C ARG A 32 14.38 2.69 -10.25
N LEU A 33 14.84 3.88 -9.95
CA LEU A 33 15.79 4.61 -10.78
C LEU A 33 17.09 4.80 -10.00
N SER A 34 18.19 4.47 -10.64
CA SER A 34 19.51 4.83 -10.14
C SER A 34 19.80 6.29 -10.50
N CYS A 35 19.18 7.23 -9.81
CA CYS A 35 19.48 8.66 -9.96
C CYS A 35 20.64 9.04 -9.04
N ARG A 36 21.80 9.30 -9.61
CA ARG A 36 22.86 10.00 -8.93
C ARG A 36 22.65 11.51 -9.13
N ASN A 37 21.86 12.13 -8.29
CA ASN A 37 21.99 13.56 -8.05
C ASN A 37 22.87 13.71 -6.81
N GLY A 38 24.10 14.12 -7.02
CA GLY A 38 25.20 14.45 -6.11
C GLY A 38 25.15 14.17 -4.61
N TYR A 39 24.00 14.09 -3.95
CA TYR A 39 23.84 14.05 -2.50
C TYR A 39 22.86 13.00 -1.97
N GLU A 40 21.92 12.48 -2.75
CA GLU A 40 21.00 11.43 -2.28
C GLU A 40 20.76 10.36 -3.35
N ARG A 41 20.87 9.11 -2.95
CA ARG A 41 20.36 7.98 -3.72
C ARG A 41 18.84 7.91 -3.56
N LEU A 42 18.09 8.65 -4.35
CA LEU A 42 16.68 8.42 -4.49
C LEU A 42 16.47 7.12 -5.29
N SER A 43 16.45 6.01 -4.59
CA SER A 43 16.34 4.68 -5.20
C SER A 43 14.92 4.37 -5.70
N MET A 44 13.93 5.13 -5.27
CA MET A 44 12.51 4.93 -5.59
C MET A 44 12.00 6.07 -6.46
N TYR A 45 11.44 5.73 -7.63
CA TYR A 45 11.03 6.73 -8.61
C TYR A 45 9.88 7.63 -8.15
N HIS A 46 8.92 7.10 -7.42
CA HIS A 46 7.83 7.91 -6.87
C HIS A 46 8.32 9.01 -5.91
N ARG A 47 9.39 8.74 -5.16
CA ARG A 47 10.03 9.75 -4.30
C ARG A 47 10.72 10.84 -5.11
N HIS A 48 11.35 10.46 -6.21
CA HIS A 48 11.94 11.42 -7.16
C HIS A 48 10.86 12.31 -7.78
N VAL A 49 9.76 11.73 -8.24
CA VAL A 49 8.63 12.50 -8.79
C VAL A 49 8.06 13.45 -7.74
N TRP A 50 7.90 13.02 -6.52
CA TRP A 50 7.46 13.89 -5.43
C TRP A 50 8.40 15.09 -5.26
N THR A 51 9.69 14.83 -5.17
CA THR A 51 10.72 15.88 -4.98
C THR A 51 10.73 16.89 -6.11
N GLU A 52 10.61 16.45 -7.35
CA GLU A 52 10.55 17.32 -8.52
C GLU A 52 9.29 18.20 -8.56
N MET A 53 8.15 17.68 -8.10
CA MET A 53 6.87 18.37 -8.17
C MET A 53 6.59 19.23 -6.94
N PHE A 54 6.95 18.77 -5.75
CA PHE A 54 6.54 19.37 -4.47
C PHE A 54 7.72 19.76 -3.58
N GLY A 55 8.94 19.38 -3.93
CA GLY A 55 10.15 19.66 -3.20
C GLY A 55 10.55 18.58 -2.19
N PHE A 56 11.31 18.98 -1.24
CA PHE A 56 11.96 18.13 -0.25
C PHE A 56 10.98 17.28 0.57
N ILE A 57 11.39 16.03 0.84
CA ILE A 57 10.64 15.10 1.70
C ILE A 57 11.18 15.24 3.13
N PRO A 58 10.37 15.73 4.09
CA PRO A 58 10.82 15.90 5.47
C PRO A 58 11.23 14.59 6.12
N GLU A 59 12.21 14.66 7.03
CA GLU A 59 12.60 13.50 7.82
C GLU A 59 11.41 12.97 8.64
N GLY A 60 11.31 11.64 8.74
CA GLY A 60 10.20 11.00 9.43
C GLY A 60 8.91 10.86 8.61
N THR A 61 8.88 11.40 7.38
CA THR A 61 7.75 11.25 6.46
C THR A 61 8.05 10.24 5.36
N GLU A 62 7.01 9.68 4.79
CA GLU A 62 7.08 8.76 3.64
C GLU A 62 6.11 9.21 2.56
N VAL A 63 6.48 8.97 1.30
CA VAL A 63 5.58 9.18 0.16
C VAL A 63 4.72 7.94 0.00
N ASP A 64 3.42 8.11 0.22
CA ASP A 64 2.42 7.04 0.15
C ASP A 64 1.63 7.10 -1.15
N HIS A 65 1.24 5.93 -1.66
CA HIS A 65 0.37 5.79 -2.82
C HIS A 65 -1.10 5.71 -2.39
N MET A 66 -1.86 6.76 -2.61
CA MET A 66 -3.31 6.77 -2.34
C MET A 66 -4.05 5.73 -3.19
N CYS A 67 -3.58 5.47 -4.42
CA CYS A 67 -4.13 4.48 -5.34
C CYS A 67 -3.76 3.02 -5.00
N ARG A 68 -2.89 2.79 -4.01
CA ARG A 68 -2.38 1.48 -3.62
C ARG A 68 -1.58 0.73 -4.69
N ASN A 69 -1.27 1.36 -5.80
CA ASN A 69 -0.40 0.83 -6.82
C ASN A 69 1.03 1.32 -6.61
N ARG A 70 1.89 0.47 -6.10
CA ARG A 70 3.29 0.80 -5.78
C ARG A 70 4.13 1.19 -7.00
N ALA A 71 3.72 0.74 -8.19
CA ALA A 71 4.36 1.10 -9.45
C ALA A 71 3.91 2.47 -9.98
N CYS A 72 2.88 3.08 -9.41
CA CYS A 72 2.36 4.37 -9.83
C CYS A 72 3.33 5.51 -9.47
N CYS A 73 3.55 6.40 -10.40
CA CYS A 73 4.32 7.63 -10.22
C CYS A 73 3.52 8.89 -10.60
N ASN A 74 2.18 8.79 -10.65
CA ASN A 74 1.33 9.96 -10.85
C ASN A 74 1.36 10.85 -9.59
N PRO A 75 1.82 12.11 -9.68
CA PRO A 75 1.89 13.01 -8.52
C PRO A 75 0.55 13.20 -7.81
N ALA A 76 -0.57 13.17 -8.56
CA ALA A 76 -1.92 13.29 -8.00
C ALA A 76 -2.33 12.08 -7.12
N HIS A 77 -1.66 10.94 -7.26
CA HIS A 77 -1.89 9.74 -6.48
C HIS A 77 -0.93 9.58 -5.29
N LEU A 78 -0.03 10.53 -5.11
CA LEU A 78 0.97 10.53 -4.04
C LEU A 78 0.60 11.52 -2.95
N ARG A 79 0.97 11.20 -1.72
CA ARG A 79 0.87 12.09 -0.56
C ARG A 79 2.01 11.86 0.40
N LEU A 80 2.29 12.84 1.27
CA LEU A 80 3.18 12.63 2.42
C LEU A 80 2.36 12.14 3.62
N LEU A 81 2.89 11.13 4.29
CA LEU A 81 2.40 10.66 5.60
C LEU A 81 3.56 10.56 6.57
N GLU A 82 3.30 10.82 7.84
CA GLU A 82 4.24 10.43 8.88
C GLU A 82 4.41 8.91 8.89
N ARG A 83 5.61 8.44 9.23
CA ARG A 83 5.94 7.00 9.21
C ARG A 83 5.02 6.18 10.12
N SER A 84 4.59 6.73 11.23
CA SER A 84 3.62 6.12 12.13
C SER A 84 2.22 6.01 11.50
N GLU A 85 1.76 7.05 10.83
CA GLU A 85 0.48 7.07 10.11
C GLU A 85 0.48 6.11 8.93
N HIS A 86 1.57 6.07 8.16
CA HIS A 86 1.72 5.16 7.03
C HIS A 86 1.57 3.69 7.45
N LYS A 87 2.21 3.30 8.55
CA LYS A 87 2.05 1.96 9.13
C LYS A 87 0.64 1.69 9.60
N SER A 88 0.02 2.66 10.27
CA SER A 88 -1.35 2.55 10.78
C SER A 88 -2.37 2.36 9.66
N VAL A 89 -2.29 3.17 8.61
CA VAL A 89 -3.16 3.06 7.42
C VAL A 89 -2.99 1.71 6.73
N GLY A 90 -1.75 1.26 6.52
CA GLY A 90 -1.46 -0.03 5.92
C GLY A 90 -2.01 -1.20 6.74
N ASN A 91 -1.86 -1.16 8.04
CA ASN A 91 -2.40 -2.16 8.96
C ASN A 91 -3.93 -2.14 8.98
N ALA A 92 -4.54 -0.96 9.10
CA ALA A 92 -5.99 -0.83 9.11
C ALA A 92 -6.65 -1.43 7.86
N LEU A 93 -6.09 -1.17 6.67
CA LEU A 93 -6.58 -1.74 5.42
C LEU A 93 -6.41 -3.27 5.36
N ARG A 94 -5.26 -3.78 5.79
CA ARG A 94 -5.02 -5.23 5.87
C ARG A 94 -6.03 -5.91 6.79
N TYR A 95 -6.26 -5.32 7.96
CA TYR A 95 -7.23 -5.85 8.92
C TYR A 95 -8.65 -5.79 8.40
N LYS A 96 -9.02 -4.72 7.71
CA LYS A 96 -10.34 -4.58 7.09
C LYS A 96 -10.61 -5.69 6.07
N HIS A 97 -9.70 -5.96 5.17
CA HIS A 97 -9.86 -7.04 4.19
C HIS A 97 -9.97 -8.42 4.82
N ILE A 98 -9.18 -8.69 5.86
CA ILE A 98 -9.27 -9.95 6.60
C ILE A 98 -10.62 -10.07 7.31
N GLU A 99 -11.07 -9.00 7.96
CA GLU A 99 -12.36 -8.99 8.67
C GLU A 99 -13.54 -9.17 7.70
N GLU A 100 -13.52 -8.50 6.54
CA GLU A 100 -14.54 -8.66 5.50
C GLU A 100 -14.60 -10.11 4.96
N ALA A 101 -13.45 -10.73 4.73
CA ALA A 101 -13.36 -12.12 4.32
C ALA A 101 -13.89 -13.07 5.40
N ALA A 102 -13.52 -12.83 6.66
CA ALA A 102 -14.01 -13.59 7.80
C ALA A 102 -15.53 -13.44 8.00
N TYR A 103 -16.06 -12.23 7.78
CA TYR A 103 -17.49 -11.97 7.83
C TYR A 103 -18.27 -12.83 6.83
N ARG A 104 -17.80 -12.96 5.61
CA ARG A 104 -18.43 -13.79 4.57
C ARG A 104 -18.49 -15.24 4.99
N VAL A 105 -17.41 -15.80 5.55
CA VAL A 105 -17.38 -17.17 6.05
C VAL A 105 -18.39 -17.37 7.18
N TRP A 106 -18.47 -16.42 8.12
CA TRP A 106 -19.45 -16.49 9.22
C TRP A 106 -20.90 -16.29 8.71
N GLU A 107 -21.11 -15.47 7.69
CA GLU A 107 -22.44 -15.26 7.10
C GLU A 107 -22.98 -16.53 6.44
N ASP A 108 -22.10 -17.31 5.82
CA ASP A 108 -22.42 -18.60 5.20
C ASP A 108 -22.66 -19.70 6.24
N ASP A 109 -21.90 -19.70 7.33
CA ASP A 109 -22.05 -20.66 8.44
C ASP A 109 -21.96 -19.94 9.79
N LYS A 110 -23.11 -19.54 10.32
CA LYS A 110 -23.22 -18.85 11.62
C LYS A 110 -22.91 -19.75 12.83
N SER A 111 -22.77 -21.06 12.62
CA SER A 111 -22.38 -22.00 13.67
C SER A 111 -20.88 -22.09 13.89
N ILE A 112 -20.08 -21.49 13.01
CA ILE A 112 -18.63 -21.50 13.10
C ILE A 112 -18.14 -20.91 14.43
N SER A 113 -17.24 -21.62 15.11
CA SER A 113 -16.66 -21.13 16.37
C SER A 113 -15.66 -20.01 16.14
N GLY A 114 -15.50 -19.12 17.12
CA GLY A 114 -14.47 -18.09 17.06
C GLY A 114 -13.06 -18.66 16.96
N THR A 115 -12.81 -19.83 17.53
CA THR A 115 -11.54 -20.56 17.40
C THR A 115 -11.27 -20.97 15.96
N ALA A 116 -12.23 -21.60 15.29
CA ALA A 116 -12.11 -22.04 13.90
C ALA A 116 -11.96 -20.84 12.97
N LEU A 117 -12.79 -19.83 13.14
CA LEU A 117 -12.74 -18.60 12.34
C LEU A 117 -11.40 -17.86 12.49
N GLY A 118 -10.92 -17.68 13.73
CA GLY A 118 -9.62 -17.07 13.97
C GLY A 118 -8.49 -17.85 13.28
N LYS A 119 -8.48 -19.17 13.43
CA LYS A 119 -7.46 -20.04 12.82
C LYS A 119 -7.44 -19.94 11.28
N MET A 120 -8.61 -19.91 10.63
CA MET A 120 -8.70 -19.80 9.16
C MET A 120 -8.00 -18.55 8.62
N PHE A 121 -8.01 -17.46 9.39
CA PHE A 121 -7.42 -16.18 8.98
C PHE A 121 -6.09 -15.86 9.67
N GLY A 122 -5.44 -16.85 10.27
CA GLY A 122 -4.16 -16.67 10.98
C GLY A 122 -4.26 -15.73 12.18
N ARG A 123 -5.41 -15.72 12.87
CA ARG A 123 -5.69 -14.88 14.02
C ARG A 123 -5.94 -15.72 15.28
N SER A 124 -5.86 -15.07 16.44
CA SER A 124 -6.17 -15.72 17.72
C SER A 124 -7.66 -16.09 17.83
N PHE A 125 -7.97 -17.05 18.66
CA PHE A 125 -9.36 -17.38 19.00
C PHE A 125 -10.11 -16.17 19.59
N SER A 126 -9.44 -15.35 20.40
CA SER A 126 -10.01 -14.13 20.97
C SER A 126 -10.49 -13.16 19.89
N ARG A 127 -9.73 -13.03 18.80
CA ARG A 127 -10.12 -12.20 17.66
C ARG A 127 -11.33 -12.77 16.93
N GLY A 128 -11.36 -14.08 16.70
CA GLY A 128 -12.51 -14.75 16.07
C GLY A 128 -13.81 -14.55 16.88
N TYR A 129 -13.77 -14.73 18.19
CA TYR A 129 -14.92 -14.47 19.06
C TYR A 129 -15.30 -12.98 19.13
N ALA A 130 -14.33 -12.07 19.08
CA ALA A 130 -14.61 -10.64 19.05
C ALA A 130 -15.37 -10.24 17.77
N TRP A 131 -14.99 -10.80 16.62
CA TRP A 131 -15.70 -10.61 15.35
C TRP A 131 -17.13 -11.11 15.42
N ILE A 132 -17.35 -12.35 15.86
CA ILE A 132 -18.69 -12.93 15.98
C ILE A 132 -19.58 -12.10 16.90
N ARG A 133 -19.05 -11.65 18.05
CA ARG A 133 -19.78 -10.76 18.97
C ARG A 133 -20.17 -9.43 18.30
N LYS A 134 -19.25 -8.83 17.56
CA LYS A 134 -19.50 -7.59 16.83
C LYS A 134 -20.62 -7.75 15.82
N TRP A 135 -20.57 -8.80 15.02
CA TRP A 135 -21.56 -9.05 13.97
C TRP A 135 -22.92 -9.47 14.49
N ASN A 136 -22.98 -10.21 15.59
CA ASN A 136 -24.24 -10.53 16.27
C ASN A 136 -24.97 -9.30 16.82
N LYS A 137 -24.23 -8.20 17.09
CA LYS A 137 -24.81 -6.91 17.47
C LYS A 137 -25.27 -6.07 16.27
N GLY A 138 -25.13 -6.57 15.04
CA GLY A 138 -25.50 -5.88 13.82
C GLY A 138 -24.46 -4.89 13.30
N ASP A 139 -23.29 -4.83 13.91
CA ASP A 139 -22.18 -3.98 13.45
C ASP A 139 -21.35 -4.73 12.40
N LYS A 140 -21.60 -4.39 11.14
CA LYS A 140 -20.96 -5.00 9.96
C LYS A 140 -19.67 -4.30 9.52
N ARG A 141 -19.22 -3.27 10.24
CA ARG A 141 -18.07 -2.45 9.86
C ARG A 141 -16.94 -2.50 10.88
#